data_ce3bfc46986e32e1cf88aab69a305ce2
#
_entry.id   ce3bfc46986e32e1cf88aab69a305ce2
#
_cell.length_a   1.000
_cell.length_b   1.000
_cell.length_c   1.000
_cell.angle_alpha   90.00
_cell.angle_beta   90.00
_cell.angle_gamma   90.00
#
_symmetry.space_group_name_H-M   'P 1'
#
loop_
_entity.id
_entity.type
_entity.pdbx_description
1 polymer ?
#
loop_
_entity_poly.entity_id
_entity_poly.type
_entity_poly.pdbx_seq_one_letter_code
_entity_poly.pdbx_strand_id
1 'polypeptide(L)'
;MIRDRDTLNALLDSVERFVRERLAEHVVAETDEIPEDIVAGMKELGLFGLTIPEEYGGLGLTMEEEALVIMAMGQTSPAFRSLFGTTVGIGSQGILLDGLDWQKRKYLPKLATGEILASFALTEPEAGSDAASLRTTAARDGDFYVVNGTKRFITNAPHAGIFTLMARTNHEDKGPGGVTAFIVERNTPGISIGSRDKKMGQKGAHTADVIFENCRVPASQVIGGKEGQGFKTAMKVLEKGRIHIAALAVGAAERMLRDALNYSIDRKQFGQPIAEFQLVQAMLADSQAEIYAAKSMVMDAARRRDDGRDVSTEAPCCKLFATEMCGRVADRAVQIFGGAGYVAEYGIERFYRDVRLFRLYEGTSQIQQIVIARNMIKQACR
;
A
#
# COMPACT_ATOMS: atom_id res chain seq x y z
N MET A 1 -17.09 0.52 11.38
CA MET A 1 -17.79 1.65 10.72
C MET A 1 -17.89 2.80 11.70
N ILE A 2 -17.23 3.89 11.44
CA ILE A 2 -17.44 5.12 12.21
C ILE A 2 -18.86 5.60 11.93
N ARG A 3 -19.69 5.61 12.95
CA ARG A 3 -21.16 5.76 12.79
C ARG A 3 -21.62 7.21 12.69
N ASP A 4 -20.74 8.16 12.98
CA ASP A 4 -21.07 9.58 12.91
C ASP A 4 -19.91 10.38 12.31
N ARG A 5 -20.26 11.49 11.69
CA ARG A 5 -19.32 12.36 10.97
C ARG A 5 -18.36 13.09 11.93
N ASP A 6 -18.78 13.32 13.16
CA ASP A 6 -17.97 14.04 14.14
C ASP A 6 -16.82 13.16 14.63
N THR A 7 -17.07 11.85 14.84
CA THR A 7 -16.02 10.87 15.18
C THR A 7 -14.99 10.74 14.05
N LEU A 8 -15.44 10.69 12.79
CA LEU A 8 -14.53 10.65 11.64
C LEU A 8 -13.68 11.93 11.55
N ASN A 9 -14.31 13.09 11.71
CA ASN A 9 -13.58 14.38 11.69
C ASN A 9 -12.56 14.44 12.83
N ALA A 10 -12.91 14.01 14.05
CA ALA A 10 -11.97 13.96 15.18
C ALA A 10 -10.77 13.03 14.93
N LEU A 11 -10.99 11.88 14.25
CA LEU A 11 -9.90 11.00 13.83
C LEU A 11 -9.01 11.69 12.80
N LEU A 12 -9.61 12.29 11.76
CA LEU A 12 -8.86 13.00 10.71
C LEU A 12 -8.04 14.15 11.29
N ASP A 13 -8.62 14.97 12.16
CA ASP A 13 -7.92 16.07 12.85
C ASP A 13 -6.73 15.55 13.66
N SER A 14 -6.89 14.40 14.33
CA SER A 14 -5.82 13.76 15.11
C SER A 14 -4.71 13.24 14.22
N VAL A 15 -5.05 12.61 13.08
CA VAL A 15 -4.09 12.11 12.10
C VAL A 15 -3.36 13.27 11.42
N GLU A 16 -4.06 14.31 10.99
CA GLU A 16 -3.47 15.51 10.37
C GLU A 16 -2.52 16.25 11.33
N ARG A 17 -2.91 16.35 12.61
CA ARG A 17 -2.04 16.91 13.64
C ARG A 17 -0.79 16.05 13.84
N PHE A 18 -0.92 14.74 13.92
CA PHE A 18 0.21 13.81 14.03
C PHE A 18 1.15 13.94 12.83
N VAL A 19 0.60 14.00 11.61
CA VAL A 19 1.37 14.22 10.38
C VAL A 19 2.14 15.53 10.44
N ARG A 20 1.47 16.63 10.80
CA ARG A 20 2.08 17.96 10.84
C ARG A 20 3.14 18.10 11.93
N GLU A 21 2.85 17.61 13.15
CA GLU A 21 3.69 17.87 14.33
C GLU A 21 4.77 16.82 14.55
N ARG A 22 4.56 15.58 14.09
CA ARG A 22 5.46 14.48 14.37
C ARG A 22 6.17 13.93 13.13
N LEU A 23 5.53 13.94 11.96
CA LEU A 23 6.05 13.29 10.77
C LEU A 23 6.63 14.27 9.75
N ALA A 24 6.13 15.50 9.65
CA ALA A 24 6.49 16.44 8.60
C ALA A 24 8.00 16.81 8.60
N GLU A 25 8.59 16.91 9.79
CA GLU A 25 10.00 17.25 9.99
C GLU A 25 10.90 16.01 10.11
N HIS A 26 10.31 14.82 10.21
CA HIS A 26 11.08 13.60 10.43
C HIS A 26 11.68 13.10 9.12
N VAL A 27 12.97 13.23 8.98
CA VAL A 27 13.72 12.73 7.84
C VAL A 27 14.22 11.32 8.18
N VAL A 28 13.50 10.29 7.71
CA VAL A 28 13.92 8.87 7.83
C VAL A 28 15.17 8.59 6.98
N ALA A 29 15.71 9.61 6.31
CA ALA A 29 16.68 9.47 5.25
C ALA A 29 18.08 9.00 5.71
N GLU A 30 18.49 9.30 6.93
CA GLU A 30 19.86 9.00 7.40
C GLU A 30 19.98 7.62 8.03
N THR A 31 19.00 7.23 8.84
CA THR A 31 19.04 5.97 9.61
C THR A 31 18.37 4.81 8.89
N ASP A 32 17.52 5.07 7.88
CA ASP A 32 16.63 4.09 7.24
C ASP A 32 15.71 3.34 8.25
N GLU A 33 15.45 3.96 9.42
CA GLU A 33 14.58 3.42 10.46
C GLU A 33 13.47 4.41 10.81
N ILE A 34 12.28 3.90 11.12
CA ILE A 34 11.19 4.70 11.69
C ILE A 34 11.33 4.65 13.21
N PRO A 35 11.44 5.79 13.90
CA PRO A 35 11.61 5.83 15.34
C PRO A 35 10.48 5.14 16.10
N GLU A 36 10.82 4.50 17.23
CA GLU A 36 9.85 3.75 18.04
C GLU A 36 8.71 4.62 18.60
N ASP A 37 8.99 5.88 18.95
CA ASP A 37 7.98 6.83 19.42
C ASP A 37 6.97 7.21 18.31
N ILE A 38 7.42 7.26 17.06
CA ILE A 38 6.54 7.44 15.90
C ILE A 38 5.65 6.20 15.70
N VAL A 39 6.24 5.00 15.82
CA VAL A 39 5.48 3.74 15.75
C VAL A 39 4.45 3.66 16.88
N ALA A 40 4.82 4.06 18.11
CA ALA A 40 3.90 4.13 19.24
C ALA A 40 2.73 5.09 18.97
N GLY A 41 3.00 6.30 18.47
CA GLY A 41 1.94 7.24 18.09
C GLY A 41 1.01 6.71 17.00
N MET A 42 1.52 5.97 16.01
CA MET A 42 0.69 5.29 15.01
C MET A 42 -0.22 4.22 15.64
N LYS A 43 0.28 3.48 16.64
CA LYS A 43 -0.52 2.48 17.38
C LYS A 43 -1.61 3.16 18.21
N GLU A 44 -1.30 4.23 18.91
CA GLU A 44 -2.25 5.02 19.71
C GLU A 44 -3.40 5.60 18.84
N LEU A 45 -3.09 6.00 17.61
CA LEU A 45 -4.08 6.46 16.62
C LEU A 45 -4.88 5.31 15.97
N GLY A 46 -4.58 4.05 16.30
CA GLY A 46 -5.27 2.88 15.73
C GLY A 46 -4.98 2.62 14.25
N LEU A 47 -3.89 3.18 13.70
CA LEU A 47 -3.58 3.10 12.26
C LEU A 47 -3.36 1.67 11.77
N PHE A 48 -2.93 0.74 12.64
CA PHE A 48 -2.74 -0.67 12.28
C PHE A 48 -4.06 -1.44 12.15
N GLY A 49 -5.16 -0.91 12.72
CA GLY A 49 -6.49 -1.51 12.74
C GLY A 49 -7.54 -0.81 11.89
N LEU A 50 -7.17 0.11 10.98
CA LEU A 50 -8.11 0.98 10.27
C LEU A 50 -9.32 0.22 9.72
N THR A 51 -9.13 -0.90 9.06
CA THR A 51 -10.19 -1.66 8.38
C THR A 51 -10.49 -3.00 9.02
N ILE A 52 -9.83 -3.34 10.11
CA ILE A 52 -10.15 -4.50 10.93
C ILE A 52 -11.42 -4.17 11.73
N PRO A 53 -12.45 -5.03 11.71
CA PRO A 53 -13.70 -4.79 12.44
C PRO A 53 -13.49 -4.57 13.94
N GLU A 54 -14.40 -3.80 14.55
CA GLU A 54 -14.39 -3.49 15.99
C GLU A 54 -14.40 -4.74 16.86
N GLU A 55 -15.09 -5.81 16.44
CA GLU A 55 -15.12 -7.10 17.15
C GLU A 55 -13.73 -7.75 17.30
N TYR A 56 -12.75 -7.33 16.47
CA TYR A 56 -11.35 -7.74 16.55
C TYR A 56 -10.43 -6.61 17.03
N GLY A 57 -11.00 -5.53 17.59
CA GLY A 57 -10.24 -4.41 18.16
C GLY A 57 -9.72 -3.39 17.15
N GLY A 58 -10.21 -3.40 15.92
CA GLY A 58 -9.90 -2.39 14.91
C GLY A 58 -10.90 -1.23 14.90
N LEU A 59 -10.73 -0.29 13.97
CA LEU A 59 -11.62 0.87 13.79
C LEU A 59 -12.79 0.57 12.84
N GLY A 60 -12.73 -0.49 12.03
CA GLY A 60 -13.78 -0.91 11.12
C GLY A 60 -14.14 0.13 10.06
N LEU A 61 -13.18 0.95 9.62
CA LEU A 61 -13.42 1.99 8.65
C LEU A 61 -13.93 1.45 7.31
N THR A 62 -14.84 2.19 6.69
CA THR A 62 -15.23 1.99 5.29
C THR A 62 -14.07 2.34 4.36
N MET A 63 -14.21 2.04 3.06
CA MET A 63 -13.17 2.38 2.09
C MET A 63 -13.04 3.91 1.91
N GLU A 64 -14.17 4.64 1.98
CA GLU A 64 -14.17 6.10 1.92
C GLU A 64 -13.43 6.70 3.12
N GLU A 65 -13.72 6.25 4.32
CA GLU A 65 -13.08 6.69 5.56
C GLU A 65 -11.58 6.36 5.57
N GLU A 66 -11.22 5.12 5.17
CA GLU A 66 -9.82 4.72 5.01
C GLU A 66 -9.09 5.62 4.01
N ALA A 67 -9.70 5.91 2.85
CA ALA A 67 -9.10 6.74 1.82
C ALA A 67 -8.75 8.15 2.34
N LEU A 68 -9.62 8.76 3.14
CA LEU A 68 -9.35 10.06 3.76
C LEU A 68 -8.16 10.01 4.72
N VAL A 69 -8.08 9.01 5.59
CA VAL A 69 -6.94 8.81 6.50
C VAL A 69 -5.63 8.60 5.70
N ILE A 70 -5.69 7.82 4.62
CA ILE A 70 -4.51 7.54 3.79
C ILE A 70 -4.08 8.78 2.99
N MET A 71 -5.00 9.63 2.55
CA MET A 71 -4.66 10.92 1.94
C MET A 71 -3.94 11.83 2.95
N ALA A 72 -4.40 11.92 4.20
CA ALA A 72 -3.73 12.67 5.25
C ALA A 72 -2.32 12.14 5.51
N MET A 73 -2.15 10.83 5.65
CA MET A 73 -0.84 10.17 5.82
C MET A 73 0.07 10.33 4.59
N GLY A 74 -0.50 10.46 3.39
CA GLY A 74 0.21 10.69 2.14
C GLY A 74 0.96 12.03 2.09
N GLN A 75 0.60 12.97 2.93
CA GLN A 75 1.25 14.29 3.00
C GLN A 75 2.66 14.26 3.65
N THR A 76 3.15 13.10 3.99
CA THR A 76 4.50 12.86 4.51
C THR A 76 5.20 11.75 3.72
N SER A 77 6.38 11.27 4.19
CA SER A 77 7.05 10.15 3.51
C SER A 77 6.13 8.93 3.45
N PRO A 78 5.93 8.33 2.25
CA PRO A 78 5.16 7.10 2.12
C PRO A 78 5.70 5.93 2.94
N ALA A 79 6.93 6.00 3.45
CA ALA A 79 7.53 4.98 4.30
C ALA A 79 6.73 4.81 5.61
N PHE A 80 6.26 5.91 6.21
CA PHE A 80 5.43 5.85 7.41
C PHE A 80 4.14 5.07 7.18
N ARG A 81 3.46 5.35 6.04
CA ARG A 81 2.27 4.58 5.65
C ARG A 81 2.62 3.12 5.38
N SER A 82 3.75 2.82 4.75
CA SER A 82 4.12 1.46 4.40
C SER A 82 4.25 0.54 5.62
N LEU A 83 4.61 1.08 6.77
CA LEU A 83 4.74 0.31 8.01
C LEU A 83 3.39 -0.31 8.42
N PHE A 84 2.34 0.50 8.60
CA PHE A 84 1.01 0.01 9.00
C PHE A 84 0.16 -0.40 7.81
N GLY A 85 0.24 0.33 6.71
CA GLY A 85 -0.63 0.15 5.55
C GLY A 85 -0.39 -1.16 4.80
N THR A 86 0.81 -1.76 4.89
CA THR A 86 1.02 -3.12 4.39
C THR A 86 0.18 -4.13 5.17
N THR A 87 0.12 -4.01 6.50
CA THR A 87 -0.74 -4.85 7.34
C THR A 87 -2.21 -4.61 6.99
N VAL A 88 -2.68 -3.36 7.00
CA VAL A 88 -4.07 -2.96 6.75
C VAL A 88 -4.54 -3.24 5.33
N GLY A 89 -3.69 -2.91 4.35
CA GLY A 89 -4.06 -2.93 2.92
C GLY A 89 -4.02 -4.32 2.30
N ILE A 90 -2.98 -5.10 2.57
CA ILE A 90 -2.74 -6.38 1.89
C ILE A 90 -2.41 -7.54 2.83
N GLY A 91 -1.70 -7.31 3.94
CA GLY A 91 -1.22 -8.38 4.81
C GLY A 91 -2.33 -9.08 5.61
N SER A 92 -3.29 -8.32 6.16
CA SER A 92 -4.40 -8.85 6.96
C SER A 92 -5.64 -9.19 6.13
N GLN A 93 -5.78 -8.60 4.94
CA GLN A 93 -7.04 -8.66 4.18
C GLN A 93 -7.41 -10.06 3.72
N GLY A 94 -6.43 -10.92 3.39
CA GLY A 94 -6.71 -12.31 3.05
C GLY A 94 -7.37 -13.08 4.22
N ILE A 95 -6.89 -12.83 5.45
CA ILE A 95 -7.47 -13.41 6.67
C ILE A 95 -8.87 -12.84 6.93
N LEU A 96 -9.02 -11.53 6.80
CA LEU A 96 -10.30 -10.86 7.04
C LEU A 96 -11.39 -11.32 6.07
N LEU A 97 -11.08 -11.40 4.77
CA LEU A 97 -12.05 -11.70 3.72
C LEU A 97 -12.42 -13.18 3.66
N ASP A 98 -11.42 -14.05 3.67
CA ASP A 98 -11.59 -15.47 3.36
C ASP A 98 -11.18 -16.41 4.51
N GLY A 99 -10.62 -15.89 5.62
CA GLY A 99 -10.17 -16.70 6.76
C GLY A 99 -11.31 -17.35 7.54
N LEU A 100 -11.02 -18.48 8.17
CA LEU A 100 -11.91 -19.13 9.12
C LEU A 100 -12.03 -18.31 10.41
N ASP A 101 -13.11 -18.47 11.16
CA ASP A 101 -13.39 -17.70 12.38
C ASP A 101 -12.23 -17.79 13.39
N TRP A 102 -11.68 -18.99 13.60
CA TRP A 102 -10.55 -19.16 14.50
C TRP A 102 -9.28 -18.43 14.02
N GLN A 103 -9.04 -18.37 12.68
CA GLN A 103 -7.93 -17.62 12.10
C GLN A 103 -8.10 -16.12 12.35
N LYS A 104 -9.31 -15.61 12.11
CA LYS A 104 -9.65 -14.20 12.38
C LYS A 104 -9.47 -13.87 13.85
N ARG A 105 -10.02 -14.66 14.76
CA ARG A 105 -9.91 -14.45 16.22
C ARG A 105 -8.46 -14.55 16.74
N LYS A 106 -7.63 -15.39 16.13
CA LYS A 106 -6.23 -15.55 16.53
C LYS A 106 -5.35 -14.39 16.10
N TYR A 107 -5.52 -13.91 14.86
CA TYR A 107 -4.56 -13.00 14.24
C TYR A 107 -5.04 -11.54 14.17
N LEU A 108 -6.32 -11.29 13.87
CA LEU A 108 -6.79 -9.93 13.64
C LEU A 108 -6.63 -9.00 14.85
N PRO A 109 -6.87 -9.42 16.12
CA PRO A 109 -6.67 -8.54 17.27
C PRO A 109 -5.23 -8.05 17.42
N LYS A 110 -4.26 -8.95 17.21
CA LYS A 110 -2.84 -8.61 17.29
C LYS A 110 -2.37 -7.71 16.14
N LEU A 111 -2.96 -7.87 14.97
CA LEU A 111 -2.70 -7.02 13.81
C LEU A 111 -3.33 -5.64 14.00
N ALA A 112 -4.55 -5.56 14.58
CA ALA A 112 -5.26 -4.31 14.82
C ALA A 112 -4.51 -3.38 15.78
N THR A 113 -3.86 -3.94 16.81
CA THR A 113 -3.06 -3.18 17.77
C THR A 113 -1.63 -2.89 17.30
N GLY A 114 -1.21 -3.52 16.19
CA GLY A 114 0.19 -3.46 15.76
C GLY A 114 1.15 -4.23 16.69
N GLU A 115 0.64 -5.18 17.52
CA GLU A 115 1.46 -6.13 18.28
C GLU A 115 2.31 -6.96 17.33
N ILE A 116 1.72 -7.40 16.24
CA ILE A 116 2.40 -8.06 15.12
C ILE A 116 2.10 -7.36 13.81
N LEU A 117 3.03 -7.42 12.86
CA LEU A 117 2.84 -6.95 11.50
C LEU A 117 2.58 -8.13 10.56
N ALA A 118 1.76 -7.91 9.53
CA ALA A 118 1.57 -8.87 8.45
C ALA A 118 2.25 -8.38 7.18
N SER A 119 2.94 -9.29 6.49
CA SER A 119 3.45 -9.07 5.15
C SER A 119 2.71 -9.93 4.13
N PHE A 120 2.67 -9.46 2.88
CA PHE A 120 2.03 -10.16 1.77
C PHE A 120 3.09 -10.78 0.86
N ALA A 121 3.21 -12.11 0.91
CA ALA A 121 4.26 -12.88 0.25
C ALA A 121 3.75 -13.53 -1.05
N LEU A 122 3.60 -12.73 -2.11
CA LEU A 122 3.13 -13.16 -3.43
C LEU A 122 4.27 -13.18 -4.45
N THR A 123 4.93 -12.04 -4.65
CA THR A 123 5.94 -11.80 -5.69
C THR A 123 7.17 -12.70 -5.53
N GLU A 124 7.71 -13.20 -6.64
CA GLU A 124 8.92 -14.02 -6.70
C GLU A 124 9.94 -13.39 -7.65
N PRO A 125 11.23 -13.82 -7.60
CA PRO A 125 12.26 -13.31 -8.52
C PRO A 125 11.83 -13.38 -10.00
N GLU A 126 11.09 -14.41 -10.39
CA GLU A 126 10.67 -14.66 -11.78
C GLU A 126 9.19 -14.44 -12.04
N ALA A 127 8.38 -14.07 -11.02
CA ALA A 127 6.93 -13.90 -11.10
C ALA A 127 6.47 -12.64 -10.36
N GLY A 128 6.52 -11.50 -11.03
CA GLY A 128 6.00 -10.21 -10.53
C GLY A 128 4.65 -9.86 -11.17
N SER A 129 4.66 -9.27 -12.37
CA SER A 129 3.44 -8.92 -13.10
C SER A 129 2.64 -10.15 -13.52
N ASP A 130 3.30 -11.25 -13.84
CA ASP A 130 2.68 -12.57 -14.06
C ASP A 130 2.61 -13.36 -12.74
N ALA A 131 1.82 -12.84 -11.80
CA ALA A 131 1.72 -13.40 -10.45
C ALA A 131 1.12 -14.81 -10.41
N ALA A 132 0.37 -15.24 -11.43
CA ALA A 132 -0.17 -16.59 -11.51
C ALA A 132 0.90 -17.65 -11.77
N SER A 133 2.04 -17.26 -12.35
CA SER A 133 3.17 -18.14 -12.67
C SER A 133 4.13 -18.36 -11.51
N LEU A 134 3.73 -18.05 -10.27
CA LEU A 134 4.54 -18.30 -9.07
C LEU A 134 4.96 -19.77 -8.96
N ARG A 135 6.18 -19.98 -8.45
CA ARG A 135 6.83 -21.29 -8.39
C ARG A 135 7.04 -21.83 -6.97
N THR A 136 6.88 -21.00 -5.93
CA THR A 136 6.89 -21.47 -4.54
C THR A 136 5.91 -22.62 -4.40
N THR A 137 6.38 -23.77 -3.94
CA THR A 137 5.60 -25.01 -3.80
C THR A 137 5.13 -25.20 -2.36
N ALA A 138 4.00 -25.90 -2.19
CA ALA A 138 3.50 -26.36 -0.90
C ALA A 138 2.97 -27.78 -1.07
N ALA A 139 3.85 -28.76 -0.86
CA ALA A 139 3.49 -30.19 -0.99
C ALA A 139 2.85 -30.70 0.29
N ARG A 140 1.70 -31.39 0.18
CA ARG A 140 0.98 -31.99 1.32
C ARG A 140 1.80 -33.11 1.95
N ASP A 141 1.96 -33.07 3.27
CA ASP A 141 2.61 -34.11 4.08
C ASP A 141 1.80 -34.32 5.38
N GLY A 142 0.84 -35.20 5.33
CA GLY A 142 -0.10 -35.46 6.44
C GLY A 142 -0.87 -34.21 6.83
N ASP A 143 -0.71 -33.77 8.08
CA ASP A 143 -1.34 -32.56 8.63
C ASP A 143 -0.56 -31.28 8.36
N PHE A 144 0.45 -31.34 7.49
CA PHE A 144 1.31 -30.22 7.14
C PHE A 144 1.41 -30.03 5.63
N TYR A 145 1.90 -28.86 5.25
CA TYR A 145 2.47 -28.59 3.93
C TYR A 145 3.96 -28.30 4.08
N VAL A 146 4.77 -28.90 3.23
CA VAL A 146 6.20 -28.60 3.12
C VAL A 146 6.35 -27.52 2.05
N VAL A 147 6.72 -26.32 2.48
CA VAL A 147 6.85 -25.15 1.62
C VAL A 147 8.30 -24.96 1.22
N ASN A 148 8.55 -24.76 -0.10
CA ASN A 148 9.85 -24.45 -0.66
C ASN A 148 9.74 -23.36 -1.72
N GLY A 149 10.61 -22.34 -1.64
CA GLY A 149 10.66 -21.23 -2.60
C GLY A 149 11.13 -19.93 -2.00
N THR A 150 11.21 -18.90 -2.84
CA THR A 150 11.66 -17.56 -2.44
C THR A 150 10.65 -16.51 -2.87
N LYS A 151 10.23 -15.66 -1.93
CA LYS A 151 9.42 -14.48 -2.18
C LYS A 151 10.30 -13.25 -2.17
N ARG A 152 10.05 -12.32 -3.09
CA ARG A 152 10.91 -11.17 -3.35
C ARG A 152 10.21 -9.85 -3.12
N PHE A 153 10.97 -8.83 -2.70
CA PHE A 153 10.49 -7.47 -2.42
C PHE A 153 9.37 -7.43 -1.38
N ILE A 154 9.43 -8.29 -0.37
CA ILE A 154 8.37 -8.39 0.63
C ILE A 154 8.48 -7.25 1.64
N THR A 155 7.54 -6.32 1.56
CA THR A 155 7.48 -5.15 2.45
C THR A 155 7.24 -5.60 3.89
N ASN A 156 7.98 -4.98 4.83
CA ASN A 156 8.02 -5.30 6.25
C ASN A 156 8.52 -6.71 6.59
N ALA A 157 9.04 -7.50 5.64
CA ALA A 157 9.53 -8.85 5.94
C ALA A 157 10.52 -8.92 7.12
N PRO A 158 11.44 -7.95 7.32
CA PRO A 158 12.32 -7.94 8.47
C PRO A 158 11.60 -7.85 9.83
N HIS A 159 10.39 -7.30 9.85
CA HIS A 159 9.62 -6.99 11.07
C HIS A 159 8.32 -7.78 11.19
N ALA A 160 7.91 -8.49 10.14
CA ALA A 160 6.65 -9.22 10.11
C ALA A 160 6.59 -10.34 11.15
N GLY A 161 5.48 -10.44 11.86
CA GLY A 161 5.16 -11.59 12.72
C GLY A 161 4.48 -12.72 11.95
N ILE A 162 3.78 -12.39 10.85
CA ILE A 162 3.16 -13.36 9.95
C ILE A 162 3.32 -12.97 8.49
N PHE A 163 3.29 -13.98 7.62
CA PHE A 163 3.25 -13.84 6.16
C PHE A 163 1.94 -14.42 5.62
N THR A 164 1.18 -13.62 4.88
CA THR A 164 0.12 -14.13 4.01
C THR A 164 0.78 -14.64 2.73
N LEU A 165 1.05 -15.94 2.68
CA LEU A 165 1.85 -16.60 1.66
C LEU A 165 0.97 -17.20 0.56
N MET A 166 1.30 -16.92 -0.70
CA MET A 166 0.75 -17.61 -1.87
C MET A 166 1.73 -18.67 -2.35
N ALA A 167 1.30 -19.94 -2.36
CA ALA A 167 2.12 -21.04 -2.81
C ALA A 167 1.30 -22.04 -3.65
N ARG A 168 1.98 -22.78 -4.52
CA ARG A 168 1.35 -23.74 -5.41
C ARG A 168 1.21 -25.10 -4.72
N THR A 169 -0.03 -25.54 -4.51
CA THR A 169 -0.38 -26.85 -3.96
C THR A 169 -0.68 -27.87 -5.06
N ASN A 170 -1.23 -27.41 -6.20
CA ASN A 170 -1.45 -28.27 -7.37
C ASN A 170 -0.43 -27.96 -8.47
N HIS A 171 0.50 -28.86 -8.70
CA HIS A 171 1.58 -28.73 -9.69
C HIS A 171 1.14 -28.99 -11.13
N GLU A 172 0.02 -29.70 -11.33
CA GLU A 172 -0.56 -29.96 -12.64
C GLU A 172 -1.29 -28.72 -13.17
N ASP A 173 -1.96 -27.96 -12.28
CA ASP A 173 -2.55 -26.67 -12.62
C ASP A 173 -1.50 -25.56 -12.48
N LYS A 174 -0.92 -25.18 -13.61
CA LYS A 174 0.05 -24.05 -13.68
C LYS A 174 -0.64 -22.67 -13.65
N GLY A 175 -1.95 -22.62 -13.70
CA GLY A 175 -2.76 -21.40 -13.63
C GLY A 175 -3.12 -20.99 -12.20
N PRO A 176 -4.07 -20.06 -12.09
CA PRO A 176 -4.52 -19.51 -10.80
C PRO A 176 -5.12 -20.54 -9.84
N GLY A 177 -5.76 -21.59 -10.36
CA GLY A 177 -6.41 -22.64 -9.57
C GLY A 177 -5.42 -23.52 -8.79
N GLY A 178 -4.15 -23.58 -9.20
CA GLY A 178 -3.11 -24.31 -8.48
C GLY A 178 -2.57 -23.59 -7.23
N VAL A 179 -2.99 -22.35 -6.97
CA VAL A 179 -2.43 -21.49 -5.91
C VAL A 179 -3.31 -21.50 -4.66
N THR A 180 -2.69 -21.72 -3.50
CA THR A 180 -3.32 -21.70 -2.17
C THR A 180 -2.70 -20.60 -1.32
N ALA A 181 -3.51 -19.99 -0.46
CA ALA A 181 -3.09 -18.96 0.49
C ALA A 181 -2.89 -19.56 1.88
N PHE A 182 -1.80 -19.19 2.54
CA PHE A 182 -1.44 -19.66 3.87
C PHE A 182 -1.17 -18.50 4.81
N ILE A 183 -1.44 -18.69 6.11
CA ILE A 183 -0.89 -17.87 7.19
C ILE A 183 0.38 -18.58 7.66
N VAL A 184 1.54 -17.93 7.55
CA VAL A 184 2.80 -18.51 8.01
C VAL A 184 3.39 -17.62 9.08
N GLU A 185 3.56 -18.15 10.29
CA GLU A 185 4.18 -17.43 11.41
C GLU A 185 5.69 -17.32 11.19
N ARG A 186 6.27 -16.16 11.51
CA ARG A 186 7.70 -15.87 11.27
C ARG A 186 8.65 -16.91 11.84
N ASN A 187 8.30 -17.44 13.01
CA ASN A 187 9.17 -18.38 13.76
C ASN A 187 9.00 -19.83 13.29
N THR A 188 8.25 -20.08 12.21
CA THR A 188 8.15 -21.44 11.62
C THR A 188 9.53 -21.87 11.14
N PRO A 189 10.03 -23.06 11.56
CA PRO A 189 11.32 -23.56 11.09
C PRO A 189 11.37 -23.66 9.57
N GLY A 190 12.52 -23.30 8.97
CA GLY A 190 12.71 -23.27 7.53
C GLY A 190 12.41 -21.92 6.88
N ILE A 191 12.13 -20.87 7.67
CA ILE A 191 12.03 -19.48 7.16
C ILE A 191 13.33 -18.75 7.43
N SER A 192 13.84 -18.09 6.40
CA SER A 192 14.91 -17.11 6.53
C SER A 192 14.54 -15.81 5.79
N ILE A 193 15.06 -14.70 6.29
CA ILE A 193 14.85 -13.36 5.72
C ILE A 193 16.17 -12.89 5.13
N GLY A 194 16.15 -12.50 3.87
CA GLY A 194 17.29 -11.94 3.18
C GLY A 194 17.72 -10.56 3.70
N SER A 195 18.78 -10.02 3.12
CA SER A 195 19.21 -8.65 3.41
C SER A 195 18.16 -7.64 2.96
N ARG A 196 18.10 -6.50 3.65
CA ARG A 196 17.24 -5.37 3.25
C ARG A 196 17.65 -4.83 1.89
N ASP A 197 16.67 -4.57 1.04
CA ASP A 197 16.89 -3.98 -0.28
C ASP A 197 17.34 -2.51 -0.15
N LYS A 198 18.40 -2.15 -0.88
CA LYS A 198 18.77 -0.74 -1.08
C LYS A 198 17.88 -0.15 -2.17
N LYS A 199 17.06 0.84 -1.82
CA LYS A 199 16.03 1.38 -2.71
C LYS A 199 16.32 2.83 -3.14
N MET A 200 15.72 3.24 -4.25
CA MET A 200 15.75 4.61 -4.76
C MET A 200 15.10 5.61 -3.78
N GLY A 201 13.97 5.22 -3.17
CA GLY A 201 13.18 6.02 -2.24
C GLY A 201 12.48 5.16 -1.20
N GLN A 202 11.55 5.80 -0.44
CA GLN A 202 10.83 5.19 0.67
C GLN A 202 11.77 4.52 1.67
N LYS A 203 12.82 5.22 2.07
CA LYS A 203 13.69 4.81 3.17
C LYS A 203 12.85 4.67 4.44
N GLY A 204 13.14 3.67 5.26
CA GLY A 204 12.32 3.28 6.40
C GLY A 204 11.21 2.28 6.10
N ALA A 205 10.80 2.12 4.83
CA ALA A 205 9.92 1.04 4.40
C ALA A 205 10.76 -0.16 3.94
N HIS A 206 11.12 -1.04 4.85
CA HIS A 206 12.03 -2.15 4.55
C HIS A 206 11.36 -3.21 3.68
N THR A 207 12.09 -3.66 2.66
CA THR A 207 11.76 -4.85 1.86
C THR A 207 12.91 -5.84 1.91
N ALA A 208 12.58 -7.12 1.87
CA ALA A 208 13.57 -8.20 1.81
C ALA A 208 12.97 -9.43 1.13
N ASP A 209 13.83 -10.37 0.76
CA ASP A 209 13.40 -11.70 0.35
C ASP A 209 12.94 -12.51 1.57
N VAL A 210 11.93 -13.36 1.38
CA VAL A 210 11.50 -14.38 2.34
C VAL A 210 11.72 -15.73 1.72
N ILE A 211 12.59 -16.52 2.31
CA ILE A 211 13.05 -17.81 1.80
C ILE A 211 12.43 -18.92 2.64
N PHE A 212 11.84 -19.90 1.98
CA PHE A 212 11.24 -21.09 2.58
C PHE A 212 12.03 -22.32 2.16
N GLU A 213 12.60 -23.03 3.11
CA GLU A 213 13.39 -24.27 2.90
C GLU A 213 12.83 -25.37 3.78
N ASN A 214 12.12 -26.31 3.17
CA ASN A 214 11.43 -27.40 3.88
C ASN A 214 10.58 -26.89 5.05
N CYS A 215 9.97 -25.71 4.88
CA CYS A 215 9.17 -25.06 5.91
C CYS A 215 7.85 -25.80 6.11
N ARG A 216 7.66 -26.38 7.29
CA ARG A 216 6.46 -27.18 7.64
C ARG A 216 5.35 -26.27 8.17
N VAL A 217 4.36 -26.01 7.35
CA VAL A 217 3.19 -25.19 7.69
C VAL A 217 2.01 -26.10 7.98
N PRO A 218 1.33 -25.99 9.15
CA PRO A 218 0.17 -26.79 9.47
C PRO A 218 -0.95 -26.61 8.42
N ALA A 219 -1.62 -27.69 8.04
CA ALA A 219 -2.69 -27.64 7.06
C ALA A 219 -3.89 -26.75 7.51
N SER A 220 -4.08 -26.59 8.80
CA SER A 220 -5.04 -25.67 9.38
C SER A 220 -4.75 -24.20 9.04
N GLN A 221 -3.53 -23.86 8.66
CA GLN A 221 -3.11 -22.51 8.29
C GLN A 221 -3.46 -22.12 6.85
N VAL A 222 -4.07 -23.01 6.05
CA VAL A 222 -4.69 -22.65 4.78
C VAL A 222 -5.81 -21.63 5.04
N ILE A 223 -5.72 -20.46 4.43
CA ILE A 223 -6.73 -19.41 4.57
C ILE A 223 -8.06 -19.94 4.01
N GLY A 224 -9.10 -19.91 4.85
CA GLY A 224 -10.42 -20.44 4.48
C GLY A 224 -10.49 -21.97 4.40
N GLY A 225 -9.42 -22.69 4.74
CA GLY A 225 -9.40 -24.16 4.81
C GLY A 225 -9.51 -24.89 3.47
N LYS A 226 -9.43 -24.17 2.32
CA LYS A 226 -9.65 -24.75 0.98
C LYS A 226 -8.49 -24.42 0.05
N GLU A 227 -7.88 -25.46 -0.54
CA GLU A 227 -6.85 -25.31 -1.56
C GLU A 227 -7.39 -24.68 -2.87
N GLY A 228 -6.49 -24.09 -3.67
CA GLY A 228 -6.81 -23.57 -4.99
C GLY A 228 -7.57 -22.24 -5.00
N GLN A 229 -7.82 -21.61 -3.83
CA GLN A 229 -8.50 -20.32 -3.73
C GLN A 229 -7.54 -19.13 -3.50
N GLY A 230 -6.25 -19.40 -3.28
CA GLY A 230 -5.28 -18.38 -2.89
C GLY A 230 -5.13 -17.26 -3.90
N PHE A 231 -5.11 -17.55 -5.19
CA PHE A 231 -5.01 -16.51 -6.22
C PHE A 231 -6.26 -15.61 -6.26
N LYS A 232 -7.44 -16.20 -6.07
CA LYS A 232 -8.70 -15.44 -5.98
C LYS A 232 -8.70 -14.52 -4.77
N THR A 233 -8.26 -15.01 -3.62
CA THR A 233 -8.05 -14.20 -2.41
C THR A 233 -7.07 -13.06 -2.67
N ALA A 234 -5.91 -13.34 -3.29
CA ALA A 234 -4.92 -12.32 -3.64
C ALA A 234 -5.50 -11.22 -4.54
N MET A 235 -6.32 -11.57 -5.53
CA MET A 235 -6.93 -10.58 -6.43
C MET A 235 -7.93 -9.68 -5.73
N LYS A 236 -8.76 -10.22 -4.80
CA LYS A 236 -9.67 -9.41 -3.96
C LYS A 236 -8.89 -8.42 -3.08
N VAL A 237 -7.80 -8.89 -2.49
CA VAL A 237 -6.91 -8.07 -1.65
C VAL A 237 -6.30 -6.93 -2.46
N LEU A 238 -5.74 -7.22 -3.64
CA LEU A 238 -5.11 -6.22 -4.51
C LEU A 238 -6.12 -5.23 -5.10
N GLU A 239 -7.39 -5.61 -5.30
CA GLU A 239 -8.42 -4.69 -5.76
C GLU A 239 -8.65 -3.55 -4.75
N LYS A 240 -8.77 -3.89 -3.47
CA LYS A 240 -8.84 -2.91 -2.38
C LYS A 240 -7.56 -2.07 -2.31
N GLY A 241 -6.40 -2.71 -2.38
CA GLY A 241 -5.10 -2.06 -2.34
C GLY A 241 -4.92 -0.98 -3.41
N ARG A 242 -5.52 -1.13 -4.59
CA ARG A 242 -5.46 -0.12 -5.67
C ARG A 242 -6.09 1.20 -5.27
N ILE A 243 -7.26 1.21 -4.63
CA ILE A 243 -7.91 2.44 -4.13
C ILE A 243 -7.06 3.07 -3.03
N HIS A 244 -6.55 2.26 -2.11
CA HIS A 244 -5.67 2.70 -1.03
C HIS A 244 -4.38 3.39 -1.57
N ILE A 245 -3.70 2.80 -2.56
CA ILE A 245 -2.51 3.41 -3.18
C ILE A 245 -2.85 4.67 -3.97
N ALA A 246 -4.01 4.71 -4.62
CA ALA A 246 -4.49 5.91 -5.30
C ALA A 246 -4.73 7.05 -4.30
N ALA A 247 -5.32 6.78 -3.14
CA ALA A 247 -5.49 7.76 -2.05
C ALA A 247 -4.14 8.27 -1.53
N LEU A 248 -3.17 7.38 -1.32
CA LEU A 248 -1.82 7.77 -0.92
C LEU A 248 -1.15 8.71 -1.93
N ALA A 249 -1.32 8.42 -3.23
CA ALA A 249 -0.77 9.24 -4.30
C ALA A 249 -1.41 10.64 -4.36
N VAL A 250 -2.71 10.74 -4.08
CA VAL A 250 -3.41 12.04 -3.97
C VAL A 250 -2.82 12.87 -2.82
N GLY A 251 -2.69 12.30 -1.62
CA GLY A 251 -2.13 13.02 -0.47
C GLY A 251 -0.68 13.49 -0.70
N ALA A 252 0.15 12.65 -1.32
CA ALA A 252 1.52 13.03 -1.67
C ALA A 252 1.56 14.17 -2.70
N ALA A 253 0.67 14.14 -3.69
CA ALA A 253 0.57 15.20 -4.69
C ALA A 253 0.06 16.51 -4.09
N GLU A 254 -0.93 16.49 -3.20
CA GLU A 254 -1.41 17.67 -2.47
C GLU A 254 -0.27 18.32 -1.65
N ARG A 255 0.57 17.51 -1.01
CA ARG A 255 1.74 18.02 -0.27
C ARG A 255 2.74 18.69 -1.20
N MET A 256 3.14 18.03 -2.28
CA MET A 256 4.12 18.57 -3.22
C MET A 256 3.62 19.86 -3.89
N LEU A 257 2.34 19.92 -4.25
CA LEU A 257 1.75 21.15 -4.81
C LEU A 257 1.76 22.29 -3.82
N ARG A 258 1.41 22.04 -2.55
CA ARG A 258 1.46 23.05 -1.49
C ARG A 258 2.87 23.59 -1.26
N ASP A 259 3.85 22.70 -1.19
CA ASP A 259 5.26 23.10 -1.01
C ASP A 259 5.76 23.91 -2.21
N ALA A 260 5.43 23.49 -3.44
CA ALA A 260 5.79 24.23 -4.66
C ALA A 260 5.10 25.61 -4.74
N LEU A 261 3.82 25.70 -4.35
CA LEU A 261 3.10 26.95 -4.29
C LEU A 261 3.76 27.93 -3.31
N ASN A 262 4.01 27.50 -2.06
CA ASN A 262 4.64 28.33 -1.04
C ASN A 262 6.03 28.80 -1.50
N TYR A 263 6.86 27.89 -2.00
CA TYR A 263 8.16 28.25 -2.53
C TYR A 263 8.08 29.27 -3.68
N SER A 264 7.10 29.12 -4.58
CA SER A 264 6.92 30.03 -5.70
C SER A 264 6.50 31.46 -5.28
N ILE A 265 5.78 31.61 -4.17
CA ILE A 265 5.40 32.89 -3.57
C ILE A 265 6.61 33.58 -2.95
N ASP A 266 7.45 32.83 -2.24
CA ASP A 266 8.56 33.37 -1.48
C ASP A 266 9.78 33.68 -2.36
N ARG A 267 10.05 32.81 -3.37
CA ARG A 267 11.20 32.93 -4.26
C ARG A 267 11.01 34.03 -5.28
N LYS A 268 11.94 34.99 -5.32
CA LYS A 268 11.94 36.11 -6.26
C LYS A 268 13.03 35.95 -7.31
N GLN A 269 12.68 36.19 -8.56
CA GLN A 269 13.60 36.34 -9.70
C GLN A 269 13.04 37.42 -10.64
N PHE A 270 13.92 38.12 -11.37
CA PHE A 270 13.55 39.23 -12.26
C PHE A 270 12.71 40.31 -11.56
N GLY A 271 12.97 40.53 -10.25
CA GLY A 271 12.34 41.57 -9.46
C GLY A 271 10.97 41.24 -8.85
N GLN A 272 10.43 40.02 -9.04
CA GLN A 272 9.11 39.60 -8.56
C GLN A 272 9.08 38.14 -8.10
N PRO A 273 8.06 37.71 -7.32
CA PRO A 273 7.84 36.31 -7.01
C PRO A 273 7.76 35.44 -8.27
N ILE A 274 8.32 34.24 -8.24
CA ILE A 274 8.22 33.37 -9.43
C ILE A 274 6.79 32.89 -9.70
N ALA A 275 5.90 32.96 -8.71
CA ALA A 275 4.45 32.71 -8.86
C ALA A 275 3.77 33.68 -9.84
N GLU A 276 4.37 34.83 -10.14
CA GLU A 276 3.83 35.80 -11.11
C GLU A 276 4.15 35.46 -12.56
N PHE A 277 4.99 34.43 -12.80
CA PHE A 277 5.30 34.00 -14.17
C PHE A 277 4.28 32.98 -14.67
N GLN A 278 3.72 33.22 -15.85
CA GLN A 278 2.66 32.39 -16.45
C GLN A 278 3.04 30.92 -16.61
N LEU A 279 4.31 30.59 -16.88
CA LEU A 279 4.75 29.21 -16.99
C LEU A 279 4.78 28.48 -15.64
N VAL A 280 5.03 29.20 -14.53
CA VAL A 280 4.92 28.65 -13.18
C VAL A 280 3.44 28.46 -12.82
N GLN A 281 2.60 29.46 -13.13
CA GLN A 281 1.15 29.37 -12.92
C GLN A 281 0.53 28.21 -13.68
N ALA A 282 0.96 27.94 -14.91
CA ALA A 282 0.50 26.79 -15.70
C ALA A 282 0.83 25.46 -14.99
N MET A 283 2.06 25.28 -14.47
CA MET A 283 2.45 24.07 -13.74
C MET A 283 1.63 23.87 -12.45
N LEU A 284 1.34 24.95 -11.72
CA LEU A 284 0.51 24.90 -10.52
C LEU A 284 -0.95 24.55 -10.87
N ALA A 285 -1.51 25.19 -11.90
CA ALA A 285 -2.88 24.98 -12.33
C ALA A 285 -3.13 23.55 -12.87
N ASP A 286 -2.22 23.04 -13.71
CA ASP A 286 -2.27 21.66 -14.20
C ASP A 286 -2.20 20.66 -13.05
N SER A 287 -1.31 20.89 -12.08
CA SER A 287 -1.19 20.02 -10.93
C SER A 287 -2.47 20.02 -10.08
N GLN A 288 -3.05 21.19 -9.83
CA GLN A 288 -4.31 21.30 -9.08
C GLN A 288 -5.47 20.60 -9.80
N ALA A 289 -5.60 20.79 -11.11
CA ALA A 289 -6.67 20.17 -11.89
C ALA A 289 -6.56 18.63 -11.90
N GLU A 290 -5.35 18.11 -12.09
CA GLU A 290 -5.11 16.68 -12.10
C GLU A 290 -5.32 16.05 -10.70
N ILE A 291 -4.92 16.72 -9.61
CA ILE A 291 -5.16 16.27 -8.23
C ILE A 291 -6.65 16.23 -7.94
N TYR A 292 -7.40 17.28 -8.33
CA TYR A 292 -8.85 17.32 -8.15
C TYR A 292 -9.55 16.16 -8.84
N ALA A 293 -9.17 15.86 -10.09
CA ALA A 293 -9.69 14.72 -10.84
C ALA A 293 -9.37 13.39 -10.14
N ALA A 294 -8.10 13.18 -9.74
CA ALA A 294 -7.67 11.96 -9.05
C ALA A 294 -8.42 11.75 -7.73
N LYS A 295 -8.55 12.80 -6.92
CA LYS A 295 -9.29 12.76 -5.65
C LYS A 295 -10.74 12.39 -5.85
N SER A 296 -11.40 13.00 -6.84
CA SER A 296 -12.80 12.71 -7.19
C SER A 296 -12.99 11.25 -7.62
N MET A 297 -12.09 10.71 -8.44
CA MET A 297 -12.10 9.31 -8.86
C MET A 297 -11.94 8.36 -7.67
N VAL A 298 -10.99 8.64 -6.77
CA VAL A 298 -10.73 7.80 -5.58
C VAL A 298 -11.95 7.77 -4.68
N MET A 299 -12.55 8.94 -4.39
CA MET A 299 -13.72 9.03 -3.52
C MET A 299 -14.95 8.35 -4.14
N ASP A 300 -15.16 8.48 -5.45
CA ASP A 300 -16.25 7.77 -6.15
C ASP A 300 -16.07 6.25 -6.08
N ALA A 301 -14.87 5.74 -6.38
CA ALA A 301 -14.59 4.31 -6.32
C ALA A 301 -14.71 3.75 -4.90
N ALA A 302 -14.28 4.51 -3.88
CA ALA A 302 -14.40 4.12 -2.49
C ALA A 302 -15.87 3.97 -2.08
N ARG A 303 -16.72 4.98 -2.37
CA ARG A 303 -18.17 4.93 -2.11
C ARG A 303 -18.86 3.78 -2.83
N ARG A 304 -18.56 3.57 -4.12
CA ARG A 304 -19.11 2.43 -4.88
C ARG A 304 -18.78 1.11 -4.21
N ARG A 305 -17.55 0.95 -3.73
CA ARG A 305 -17.14 -0.25 -3.00
C ARG A 305 -17.90 -0.41 -1.68
N ASP A 306 -18.08 0.66 -0.92
CA ASP A 306 -18.82 0.66 0.35
C ASP A 306 -20.30 0.35 0.12
N ASP A 307 -20.87 0.76 -1.03
CA ASP A 307 -22.22 0.38 -1.49
C ASP A 307 -22.31 -1.08 -1.99
N GLY A 308 -21.23 -1.85 -1.93
CA GLY A 308 -21.19 -3.24 -2.41
C GLY A 308 -21.21 -3.41 -3.94
N ARG A 309 -20.94 -2.34 -4.69
CA ARG A 309 -20.85 -2.38 -6.16
C ARG A 309 -19.53 -2.99 -6.63
N ASP A 310 -19.55 -3.59 -7.81
CA ASP A 310 -18.32 -4.03 -8.49
C ASP A 310 -17.46 -2.81 -8.88
N VAL A 311 -16.24 -2.77 -8.39
CA VAL A 311 -15.24 -1.72 -8.69
C VAL A 311 -14.03 -2.28 -9.43
N SER A 312 -14.16 -3.44 -10.03
CA SER A 312 -13.07 -4.14 -10.72
C SER A 312 -12.47 -3.33 -11.89
N THR A 313 -13.21 -2.37 -12.43
CA THR A 313 -12.74 -1.41 -13.45
C THR A 313 -12.30 -0.08 -12.83
N GLU A 314 -13.08 0.45 -11.88
CA GLU A 314 -12.84 1.74 -11.25
C GLU A 314 -11.56 1.75 -10.40
N ALA A 315 -11.32 0.70 -9.61
CA ALA A 315 -10.14 0.61 -8.75
C ALA A 315 -8.81 0.67 -9.55
N PRO A 316 -8.61 -0.11 -10.64
CA PRO A 316 -7.42 0.05 -11.47
C PRO A 316 -7.37 1.39 -12.21
N CYS A 317 -8.52 2.00 -12.60
CA CYS A 317 -8.55 3.35 -13.17
C CYS A 317 -8.02 4.38 -12.17
N CYS A 318 -8.48 4.33 -10.92
CA CYS A 318 -7.99 5.21 -9.85
C CYS A 318 -6.48 5.06 -9.64
N LYS A 319 -6.00 3.82 -9.53
CA LYS A 319 -4.58 3.54 -9.31
C LYS A 319 -3.73 4.04 -10.47
N LEU A 320 -4.12 3.74 -11.70
CA LEU A 320 -3.42 4.19 -12.90
C LEU A 320 -3.34 5.72 -12.95
N PHE A 321 -4.49 6.39 -12.87
CA PHE A 321 -4.55 7.84 -13.02
C PHE A 321 -3.82 8.56 -11.88
N ALA A 322 -4.12 8.23 -10.62
CA ALA A 322 -3.56 8.93 -9.46
C ALA A 322 -2.04 8.75 -9.34
N THR A 323 -1.49 7.56 -9.64
CA THR A 323 -0.05 7.34 -9.52
C THR A 323 0.75 7.97 -10.65
N GLU A 324 0.21 8.02 -11.87
CA GLU A 324 0.81 8.75 -12.99
C GLU A 324 0.73 10.27 -12.77
N MET A 325 -0.41 10.76 -12.32
CA MET A 325 -0.61 12.16 -11.90
C MET A 325 0.40 12.57 -10.83
N CYS A 326 0.55 11.78 -9.78
CA CYS A 326 1.48 12.07 -8.69
C CYS A 326 2.94 12.18 -9.18
N GLY A 327 3.33 11.34 -10.15
CA GLY A 327 4.63 11.44 -10.82
C GLY A 327 4.81 12.75 -11.59
N ARG A 328 3.78 13.22 -12.31
CA ARG A 328 3.83 14.51 -13.04
C ARG A 328 3.87 15.70 -12.07
N VAL A 329 3.11 15.65 -10.97
CA VAL A 329 3.15 16.69 -9.93
C VAL A 329 4.53 16.74 -9.27
N ALA A 330 5.14 15.60 -8.99
CA ALA A 330 6.50 15.53 -8.44
C ALA A 330 7.53 16.19 -9.37
N ASP A 331 7.44 15.91 -10.67
CA ASP A 331 8.32 16.50 -11.68
C ASP A 331 8.15 18.03 -11.75
N ARG A 332 6.91 18.52 -11.82
CA ARG A 332 6.62 19.95 -11.82
C ARG A 332 7.06 20.64 -10.53
N ALA A 333 6.88 19.99 -9.37
CA ALA A 333 7.30 20.55 -8.08
C ALA A 333 8.82 20.75 -8.04
N VAL A 334 9.60 19.72 -8.41
CA VAL A 334 11.07 19.86 -8.52
C VAL A 334 11.43 20.96 -9.51
N GLN A 335 10.75 21.06 -10.66
CA GLN A 335 11.00 22.09 -11.66
C GLN A 335 10.73 23.51 -11.15
N ILE A 336 9.65 23.72 -10.38
CA ILE A 336 9.32 25.02 -9.75
C ILE A 336 10.39 25.44 -8.75
N PHE A 337 10.94 24.49 -7.97
CA PHE A 337 12.05 24.76 -7.06
C PHE A 337 13.36 25.09 -7.80
N GLY A 338 13.49 24.72 -9.08
CA GLY A 338 14.71 24.92 -9.85
C GLY A 338 15.90 24.19 -9.25
N GLY A 339 17.07 24.82 -9.19
CA GLY A 339 18.28 24.21 -8.59
C GLY A 339 18.08 23.75 -7.14
N ALA A 340 17.28 24.47 -6.35
CA ALA A 340 16.93 24.09 -4.99
C ALA A 340 16.14 22.77 -4.94
N GLY A 341 15.36 22.47 -5.98
CA GLY A 341 14.60 21.21 -6.07
C GLY A 341 15.47 19.97 -6.25
N TYR A 342 16.74 20.12 -6.58
CA TYR A 342 17.70 19.03 -6.75
C TYR A 342 18.60 18.83 -5.50
N VAL A 343 18.44 19.69 -4.50
CA VAL A 343 19.25 19.72 -3.27
C VAL A 343 18.46 19.13 -2.11
N ALA A 344 19.05 18.17 -1.40
CA ALA A 344 18.37 17.34 -0.40
C ALA A 344 17.76 18.16 0.77
N GLU A 345 18.39 19.27 1.15
CA GLU A 345 17.97 20.14 2.25
C GLU A 345 16.58 20.76 2.04
N TYR A 346 16.14 20.92 0.78
CA TYR A 346 14.81 21.42 0.47
C TYR A 346 13.73 20.34 0.51
N GLY A 347 14.10 19.06 0.52
CA GLY A 347 13.22 17.92 0.76
C GLY A 347 12.26 17.55 -0.37
N ILE A 348 12.05 18.41 -1.38
CA ILE A 348 11.11 18.12 -2.48
C ILE A 348 11.61 16.99 -3.38
N GLU A 349 12.92 16.86 -3.59
CA GLU A 349 13.54 15.79 -4.40
C GLU A 349 13.24 14.40 -3.82
N ARG A 350 13.09 14.29 -2.50
CA ARG A 350 12.74 13.02 -1.83
C ARG A 350 11.39 12.51 -2.29
N PHE A 351 10.38 13.38 -2.37
CA PHE A 351 9.07 12.99 -2.89
C PHE A 351 9.17 12.45 -4.32
N TYR A 352 9.97 13.08 -5.19
CA TYR A 352 10.19 12.59 -6.56
C TYR A 352 10.69 11.13 -6.57
N ARG A 353 11.65 10.79 -5.70
CA ARG A 353 12.16 9.42 -5.56
C ARG A 353 11.13 8.47 -4.93
N ASP A 354 10.44 8.92 -3.89
CA ASP A 354 9.50 8.11 -3.12
C ASP A 354 8.26 7.72 -3.94
N VAL A 355 7.65 8.67 -4.65
CA VAL A 355 6.42 8.44 -5.40
C VAL A 355 6.65 7.63 -6.69
N ARG A 356 7.92 7.51 -7.15
CA ARG A 356 8.25 6.71 -8.32
C ARG A 356 7.81 5.25 -8.16
N LEU A 357 7.80 4.72 -6.95
CA LEU A 357 7.38 3.36 -6.64
C LEU A 357 5.88 3.13 -6.87
N PHE A 358 5.04 4.16 -6.71
CA PHE A 358 3.57 4.02 -6.84
C PHE A 358 3.14 3.45 -8.19
N ARG A 359 3.88 3.69 -9.25
CA ARG A 359 3.64 3.16 -10.60
C ARG A 359 4.12 1.72 -10.81
N LEU A 360 4.79 1.12 -9.81
CA LEU A 360 5.42 -0.19 -9.92
C LEU A 360 4.73 -1.26 -9.07
N TYR A 361 4.53 -1.01 -7.78
CA TYR A 361 3.97 -2.00 -6.86
C TYR A 361 2.44 -2.10 -6.96
N GLU A 362 1.88 -3.16 -6.38
CA GLU A 362 0.44 -3.49 -6.42
C GLU A 362 -0.14 -3.52 -7.85
N GLY A 363 0.68 -3.97 -8.78
CA GLY A 363 0.42 -3.98 -10.23
C GLY A 363 0.90 -2.69 -10.90
N THR A 364 1.84 -2.85 -11.85
CA THR A 364 2.40 -1.71 -12.60
C THR A 364 1.30 -0.94 -13.36
N SER A 365 1.61 0.29 -13.80
CA SER A 365 0.70 1.06 -14.68
C SER A 365 0.24 0.24 -15.88
N GLN A 366 1.13 -0.55 -16.49
CA GLN A 366 0.81 -1.41 -17.63
C GLN A 366 -0.15 -2.55 -17.24
N ILE A 367 0.01 -3.13 -16.04
CA ILE A 367 -0.92 -4.13 -15.53
C ILE A 367 -2.30 -3.50 -15.27
N GLN A 368 -2.38 -2.27 -14.73
CA GLN A 368 -3.67 -1.59 -14.60
C GLN A 368 -4.34 -1.39 -15.96
N GLN A 369 -3.59 -0.94 -16.99
CA GLN A 369 -4.11 -0.79 -18.36
C GLN A 369 -4.67 -2.10 -18.91
N ILE A 370 -3.96 -3.21 -18.74
CA ILE A 370 -4.39 -4.54 -19.17
C ILE A 370 -5.67 -4.97 -18.45
N VAL A 371 -5.74 -4.75 -17.11
CA VAL A 371 -6.92 -5.11 -16.31
C VAL A 371 -8.14 -4.30 -16.74
N ILE A 372 -7.99 -2.98 -16.90
CA ILE A 372 -9.07 -2.09 -17.39
C ILE A 372 -9.59 -2.58 -18.75
N ALA A 373 -8.69 -2.76 -19.72
CA ALA A 373 -9.08 -3.16 -21.08
C ALA A 373 -9.78 -4.52 -21.08
N ARG A 374 -9.27 -5.52 -20.34
CA ARG A 374 -9.89 -6.84 -20.23
C ARG A 374 -11.30 -6.78 -19.63
N ASN A 375 -11.49 -5.95 -18.60
CA ASN A 375 -12.81 -5.80 -17.97
C ASN A 375 -13.80 -5.11 -18.92
N MET A 376 -13.38 -4.06 -19.65
CA MET A 376 -14.20 -3.40 -20.67
C MET A 376 -14.64 -4.38 -21.78
N ILE A 377 -13.70 -5.17 -22.30
CA ILE A 377 -13.99 -6.17 -23.35
C ILE A 377 -14.97 -7.22 -22.82
N LYS A 378 -14.73 -7.73 -21.61
CA LYS A 378 -15.63 -8.72 -20.98
C LYS A 378 -17.03 -8.18 -20.75
N GLN A 379 -17.19 -6.91 -20.41
CA GLN A 379 -18.50 -6.26 -20.24
C GLN A 379 -19.22 -6.08 -21.59
N ALA A 380 -18.48 -5.71 -22.64
CA ALA A 380 -19.05 -5.53 -23.99
C ALA A 380 -19.45 -6.84 -24.68
N CYS A 381 -18.89 -7.98 -24.26
CA CYS A 381 -19.21 -9.32 -24.79
C CYS A 381 -20.30 -10.06 -23.98
N ARG A 382 -20.92 -9.43 -22.97
CA ARG A 382 -22.07 -9.94 -22.21
C ARG A 382 -23.36 -9.36 -22.73
#